data_7519d06d3b9451ced5575a8e1c117606
#
_entry.id   7519d06d3b9451ced5575a8e1c117606
#
_cell.length_a   1.000
_cell.length_b   1.000
_cell.length_c   1.000
_cell.angle_alpha   90.00
_cell.angle_beta   90.00
_cell.angle_gamma   90.00
#
_symmetry.space_group_name_H-M   'P 1'
#
loop_
_entity.id
_entity.type
_entity.pdbx_description
1 polymer ?
#
loop_
_entity_poly.entity_id
_entity_poly.type
_entity_poly.pdbx_seq_one_letter_code
_entity_poly.pdbx_strand_id
1 'polypeptide(L)'
;MELFYFGSVCSNEVFNRTVAESRVKPSASAQNFEYALMKGFSADPTVRVTAVSAESIAAFPGGNRLLLRRRKDVLTPRITTRILAAVNLPGIKNIGHARGAVAQFKKWWQAHKDDADKAVLLYGLYPAVAAALLKVCRRCGCPIYAVITDVPSTMFTYTKSKNVIKRLFSGSYRQKAVELQGQFDGYVYLTEAMAEEVAPGKPYTVVETIADTTIFDGVDTWTKAEPPALMYAGALYQKYGVDRIVDAFEQMQTDCQLWLFGSGDYEEEIRRRAAKNPRIRFFGRVSREEVLRKEREATLLLNVRDAQDVYTRYSFPSKMIEYMLSGTPLFTSKLPGIPSEYDAYCFTTTDTDPSALAQQMDAVLADADLPARGERARAFVLEHKNAQVQAKKITDFLR
;
A
#
# COMPACT_ATOMS: atom_id res chain seq x y z
N MET A 1 -1.13 -11.04 -24.15
CA MET A 1 -1.14 -11.84 -22.89
C MET A 1 -2.55 -11.95 -22.37
N GLU A 2 -3.00 -13.17 -22.02
CA GLU A 2 -4.26 -13.43 -21.31
C GLU A 2 -3.98 -13.57 -19.82
N LEU A 3 -4.53 -12.72 -18.99
CA LEU A 3 -4.28 -12.67 -17.56
C LEU A 3 -5.56 -12.98 -16.76
N PHE A 4 -5.53 -14.08 -15.99
CA PHE A 4 -6.54 -14.29 -14.97
C PHE A 4 -6.07 -13.67 -13.66
N TYR A 5 -6.76 -12.64 -13.20
CA TYR A 5 -6.42 -11.92 -11.97
C TYR A 5 -7.43 -12.27 -10.86
N PHE A 6 -6.91 -12.56 -9.67
CA PHE A 6 -7.72 -12.67 -8.46
C PHE A 6 -7.18 -11.75 -7.36
N GLY A 7 -8.06 -10.93 -6.80
CA GLY A 7 -7.73 -10.01 -5.71
C GLY A 7 -8.95 -9.55 -4.93
N SER A 8 -8.88 -8.33 -4.44
CA SER A 8 -9.99 -7.67 -3.71
C SER A 8 -10.44 -6.35 -4.36
N VAL A 9 -9.89 -6.02 -5.52
CA VAL A 9 -10.13 -4.75 -6.19
C VAL A 9 -11.60 -4.53 -6.55
N CYS A 10 -12.06 -3.31 -6.31
CA CYS A 10 -13.38 -2.83 -6.74
C CYS A 10 -13.31 -1.34 -7.13
N SER A 11 -14.38 -0.80 -7.66
CA SER A 11 -14.48 0.64 -7.92
C SER A 11 -14.46 1.45 -6.61
N ASN A 12 -14.10 2.72 -6.69
CA ASN A 12 -14.10 3.60 -5.52
C ASN A 12 -15.49 3.70 -4.88
N GLU A 13 -16.56 3.68 -5.69
CA GLU A 13 -17.94 3.65 -5.19
C GLU A 13 -18.20 2.42 -4.30
N VAL A 14 -17.85 1.24 -4.82
CA VAL A 14 -18.01 -0.03 -4.09
C VAL A 14 -17.14 -0.07 -2.85
N PHE A 15 -15.91 0.42 -2.93
CA PHE A 15 -15.00 0.50 -1.78
C PHE A 15 -15.53 1.41 -0.68
N ASN A 16 -15.95 2.64 -1.02
CA ASN A 16 -16.49 3.60 -0.07
C ASN A 16 -17.75 3.07 0.63
N ARG A 17 -18.64 2.39 -0.11
CA ARG A 17 -19.78 1.70 0.47
C ARG A 17 -19.35 0.59 1.43
N THR A 18 -18.35 -0.22 1.06
CA THR A 18 -17.82 -1.27 1.92
C THR A 18 -17.20 -0.71 3.19
N VAL A 19 -16.49 0.42 3.08
CA VAL A 19 -15.95 1.16 4.25
C VAL A 19 -17.09 1.63 5.15
N ALA A 20 -18.15 2.23 4.61
CA ALA A 20 -19.30 2.71 5.38
C ALA A 20 -20.01 1.55 6.12
N GLU A 21 -20.16 0.40 5.47
CA GLU A 21 -20.83 -0.78 5.98
C GLU A 21 -19.97 -1.69 6.88
N SER A 22 -18.72 -1.34 7.15
CA SER A 22 -17.79 -2.17 7.94
C SER A 22 -17.42 -1.52 9.27
N ARG A 23 -17.54 -2.27 10.36
CA ARG A 23 -16.97 -1.90 11.68
C ARG A 23 -15.43 -2.02 11.63
N VAL A 24 -14.94 -3.08 11.00
CA VAL A 24 -13.51 -3.25 10.71
C VAL A 24 -13.26 -2.77 9.29
N LYS A 25 -12.59 -1.64 9.16
CA LYS A 25 -12.37 -1.00 7.86
C LYS A 25 -11.41 -1.83 6.99
N PRO A 26 -11.69 -1.96 5.68
CA PRO A 26 -10.77 -2.58 4.74
C PRO A 26 -9.52 -1.72 4.53
N SER A 27 -8.44 -2.34 4.03
CA SER A 27 -7.19 -1.64 3.73
C SER A 27 -7.33 -0.74 2.50
N ALA A 28 -7.20 0.56 2.70
CA ALA A 28 -7.15 1.52 1.59
C ALA A 28 -5.88 1.38 0.74
N SER A 29 -4.74 1.04 1.37
CA SER A 29 -3.48 0.85 0.65
C SER A 29 -3.55 -0.31 -0.33
N ALA A 30 -4.14 -1.45 0.08
CA ALA A 30 -4.35 -2.60 -0.80
C ALA A 30 -5.28 -2.25 -1.97
N GLN A 31 -6.40 -1.57 -1.68
CA GLN A 31 -7.34 -1.12 -2.73
C GLN A 31 -6.66 -0.18 -3.72
N ASN A 32 -5.89 0.81 -3.25
CA ASN A 32 -5.21 1.76 -4.11
C ASN A 32 -4.16 1.07 -5.00
N PHE A 33 -3.38 0.15 -4.44
CA PHE A 33 -2.40 -0.61 -5.21
C PHE A 33 -3.07 -1.44 -6.31
N GLU A 34 -4.07 -2.26 -5.96
CA GLU A 34 -4.78 -3.10 -6.92
C GLU A 34 -5.48 -2.26 -7.99
N TYR A 35 -6.10 -1.14 -7.60
CA TYR A 35 -6.82 -0.28 -8.55
C TYR A 35 -5.86 0.42 -9.53
N ALA A 36 -4.71 0.91 -9.03
CA ALA A 36 -3.66 1.47 -9.87
C ALA A 36 -3.08 0.40 -10.83
N LEU A 37 -2.89 -0.83 -10.35
CA LEU A 37 -2.47 -1.96 -11.19
C LEU A 37 -3.47 -2.24 -12.32
N MET A 38 -4.78 -2.21 -12.03
CA MET A 38 -5.82 -2.36 -13.07
C MET A 38 -5.79 -1.21 -14.09
N LYS A 39 -5.56 0.04 -13.65
CA LYS A 39 -5.35 1.18 -14.57
C LYS A 39 -4.15 0.90 -15.50
N GLY A 40 -3.03 0.43 -14.95
CA GLY A 40 -1.84 0.11 -15.73
C GLY A 40 -2.06 -1.01 -16.75
N PHE A 41 -2.67 -2.12 -16.36
CA PHE A 41 -3.03 -3.18 -17.31
C PHE A 41 -4.03 -2.71 -18.36
N SER A 42 -4.96 -1.84 -18.00
CA SER A 42 -5.93 -1.27 -18.96
C SER A 42 -5.27 -0.38 -20.02
N ALA A 43 -4.14 0.25 -19.69
CA ALA A 43 -3.41 1.11 -20.62
C ALA A 43 -2.64 0.30 -21.68
N ASP A 44 -2.29 -0.97 -21.41
CA ASP A 44 -1.61 -1.85 -22.37
C ASP A 44 -2.62 -2.63 -23.22
N PRO A 45 -2.72 -2.35 -24.55
CA PRO A 45 -3.64 -3.05 -25.44
C PRO A 45 -3.28 -4.52 -25.66
N THR A 46 -2.04 -4.94 -25.35
CA THR A 46 -1.58 -6.33 -25.52
C THR A 46 -1.97 -7.23 -24.34
N VAL A 47 -2.47 -6.65 -23.24
CA VAL A 47 -2.88 -7.38 -22.03
C VAL A 47 -4.40 -7.39 -21.92
N ARG A 48 -4.98 -8.59 -21.83
CA ARG A 48 -6.40 -8.80 -21.56
C ARG A 48 -6.59 -9.43 -20.20
N VAL A 49 -7.28 -8.72 -19.31
CA VAL A 49 -7.47 -9.13 -17.91
C VAL A 49 -8.89 -9.64 -17.67
N THR A 50 -8.97 -10.88 -17.19
CA THR A 50 -10.20 -11.41 -16.57
C THR A 50 -10.07 -11.24 -15.05
N ALA A 51 -10.62 -10.15 -14.53
CA ALA A 51 -10.56 -9.84 -13.11
C ALA A 51 -11.70 -10.51 -12.33
N VAL A 52 -11.35 -11.12 -11.19
CA VAL A 52 -12.26 -11.73 -10.22
C VAL A 52 -11.88 -11.20 -8.83
N SER A 53 -12.86 -10.73 -8.06
CA SER A 53 -12.61 -10.12 -6.76
C SER A 53 -13.42 -10.74 -5.64
N ALA A 54 -12.77 -10.89 -4.49
CA ALA A 54 -13.40 -11.13 -3.20
C ALA A 54 -13.60 -9.79 -2.50
N GLU A 55 -14.83 -9.41 -2.17
CA GLU A 55 -15.08 -8.15 -1.50
C GLU A 55 -14.36 -8.06 -0.14
N SER A 56 -13.58 -7.00 0.07
CA SER A 56 -12.76 -6.74 1.27
C SER A 56 -13.61 -6.32 2.48
N ILE A 57 -14.72 -6.99 2.75
CA ILE A 57 -15.55 -6.76 3.93
C ILE A 57 -15.19 -7.77 5.02
N ALA A 58 -15.09 -7.34 6.27
CA ALA A 58 -14.88 -8.26 7.38
C ALA A 58 -16.02 -9.28 7.49
N ALA A 59 -15.74 -10.49 8.01
CA ALA A 59 -16.79 -11.46 8.31
C ALA A 59 -17.76 -10.90 9.36
N PHE A 60 -19.06 -11.24 9.20
CA PHE A 60 -20.11 -10.87 10.17
C PHE A 60 -19.73 -11.33 11.60
N PRO A 61 -19.91 -10.51 12.65
CA PRO A 61 -20.53 -9.18 12.67
C PRO A 61 -19.54 -8.00 12.46
N GLY A 62 -18.29 -8.24 12.04
CA GLY A 62 -17.33 -7.18 11.74
C GLY A 62 -17.70 -6.34 10.50
N GLY A 63 -18.29 -6.98 9.50
CA GLY A 63 -19.05 -6.34 8.44
C GLY A 63 -20.54 -6.55 8.70
N ASN A 64 -21.40 -5.61 8.31
CA ASN A 64 -22.83 -5.64 8.62
C ASN A 64 -23.69 -6.43 7.60
N ARG A 65 -23.07 -7.01 6.56
CA ARG A 65 -23.76 -7.87 5.56
C ARG A 65 -23.46 -9.34 5.80
N LEU A 66 -24.54 -10.15 5.92
CA LEU A 66 -24.44 -11.61 6.05
C LEU A 66 -24.30 -12.30 4.69
N LEU A 67 -24.93 -11.75 3.64
CA LEU A 67 -24.87 -12.30 2.29
C LEU A 67 -24.18 -11.32 1.35
N LEU A 68 -23.12 -11.77 0.70
CA LEU A 68 -22.44 -11.05 -0.37
C LEU A 68 -23.00 -11.55 -1.70
N ARG A 69 -23.51 -10.63 -2.52
CA ARG A 69 -24.12 -10.95 -3.80
C ARG A 69 -23.09 -10.86 -4.92
N ARG A 70 -23.19 -11.79 -5.88
CA ARG A 70 -22.40 -11.68 -7.13
C ARG A 70 -22.82 -10.43 -7.89
N ARG A 71 -21.84 -9.67 -8.36
CA ARG A 71 -22.05 -8.52 -9.23
C ARG A 71 -20.85 -8.30 -10.15
N LYS A 72 -21.06 -7.54 -11.21
CA LYS A 72 -19.99 -6.96 -12.01
C LYS A 72 -19.72 -5.55 -11.50
N ASP A 73 -18.46 -5.13 -11.59
CA ASP A 73 -18.02 -3.80 -11.18
C ASP A 73 -16.99 -3.29 -12.19
N VAL A 74 -17.25 -2.13 -12.79
CA VAL A 74 -16.38 -1.56 -13.82
C VAL A 74 -15.23 -0.83 -13.14
N LEU A 75 -14.01 -1.29 -13.35
CA LEU A 75 -12.79 -0.69 -12.80
C LEU A 75 -12.20 0.37 -13.73
N THR A 76 -12.18 0.03 -15.03
CA THR A 76 -11.66 0.89 -16.11
C THR A 76 -12.50 0.65 -17.36
N PRO A 77 -12.37 1.47 -18.42
CA PRO A 77 -13.09 1.24 -19.67
C PRO A 77 -12.88 -0.16 -20.28
N ARG A 78 -11.75 -0.81 -19.99
CA ARG A 78 -11.38 -2.12 -20.55
C ARG A 78 -11.48 -3.27 -19.54
N ILE A 79 -11.54 -3.00 -18.24
CA ILE A 79 -11.53 -4.03 -17.20
C ILE A 79 -12.76 -3.93 -16.32
N THR A 80 -13.53 -5.02 -16.30
CA THR A 80 -14.64 -5.22 -15.38
C THR A 80 -14.33 -6.41 -14.48
N THR A 81 -14.36 -6.21 -13.16
CA THR A 81 -14.21 -7.31 -12.21
C THR A 81 -15.53 -8.01 -11.91
N ARG A 82 -15.42 -9.31 -11.61
CA ARG A 82 -16.54 -10.12 -11.11
C ARG A 82 -16.38 -10.30 -9.60
N ILE A 83 -17.16 -9.53 -8.84
CA ILE A 83 -17.21 -9.68 -7.38
C ILE A 83 -17.97 -10.97 -7.05
N LEU A 84 -17.33 -11.83 -6.24
CA LEU A 84 -17.88 -13.14 -5.90
C LEU A 84 -18.96 -13.07 -4.82
N ALA A 85 -19.94 -13.95 -4.93
CA ALA A 85 -20.92 -14.18 -3.86
C ALA A 85 -20.33 -15.06 -2.74
N ALA A 86 -20.72 -14.81 -1.50
CA ALA A 86 -20.40 -15.66 -0.36
C ALA A 86 -21.38 -15.44 0.81
N VAL A 87 -21.51 -16.44 1.67
CA VAL A 87 -22.08 -16.27 3.01
C VAL A 87 -20.97 -15.70 3.90
N ASN A 88 -21.17 -14.48 4.41
CA ASN A 88 -20.13 -13.68 5.08
C ASN A 88 -19.92 -14.09 6.56
N LEU A 89 -19.78 -15.39 6.79
CA LEU A 89 -19.46 -15.95 8.10
C LEU A 89 -17.99 -16.39 8.17
N PRO A 90 -17.35 -16.34 9.35
CA PRO A 90 -15.98 -16.80 9.53
C PRO A 90 -15.78 -18.22 8.96
N GLY A 91 -14.72 -18.42 8.18
CA GLY A 91 -14.42 -19.68 7.50
C GLY A 91 -15.29 -19.96 6.27
N ILE A 92 -16.60 -19.88 6.34
CA ILE A 92 -17.55 -20.16 5.24
C ILE A 92 -17.32 -19.22 4.07
N LYS A 93 -17.10 -17.92 4.33
CA LYS A 93 -16.78 -16.93 3.29
C LYS A 93 -15.61 -17.37 2.41
N ASN A 94 -14.55 -17.84 3.04
CA ASN A 94 -13.34 -18.24 2.34
C ASN A 94 -13.56 -19.45 1.42
N ILE A 95 -14.39 -20.41 1.85
CA ILE A 95 -14.78 -21.57 1.02
C ILE A 95 -15.62 -21.11 -0.17
N GLY A 96 -16.56 -20.20 0.04
CA GLY A 96 -17.38 -19.61 -1.02
C GLY A 96 -16.52 -18.90 -2.07
N HIS A 97 -15.57 -18.07 -1.62
CA HIS A 97 -14.64 -17.37 -2.52
C HIS A 97 -13.74 -18.35 -3.28
N ALA A 98 -13.22 -19.39 -2.64
CA ALA A 98 -12.39 -20.40 -3.30
C ALA A 98 -13.15 -21.15 -4.39
N ARG A 99 -14.39 -21.59 -4.11
CA ARG A 99 -15.27 -22.25 -5.11
C ARG A 99 -15.60 -21.31 -6.27
N GLY A 100 -15.91 -20.04 -5.95
CA GLY A 100 -16.21 -19.02 -6.95
C GLY A 100 -15.01 -18.72 -7.85
N ALA A 101 -13.82 -18.54 -7.28
CA ALA A 101 -12.58 -18.30 -8.01
C ALA A 101 -12.25 -19.44 -8.97
N VAL A 102 -12.31 -20.70 -8.50
CA VAL A 102 -12.09 -21.89 -9.34
C VAL A 102 -13.13 -22.00 -10.47
N ALA A 103 -14.38 -21.69 -10.20
CA ALA A 103 -15.43 -21.72 -11.24
C ALA A 103 -15.19 -20.66 -12.32
N GLN A 104 -14.72 -19.45 -11.96
CA GLN A 104 -14.36 -18.42 -12.93
C GLN A 104 -13.06 -18.78 -13.66
N PHE A 105 -12.05 -19.30 -12.98
CA PHE A 105 -10.82 -19.79 -13.60
C PHE A 105 -11.12 -20.87 -14.65
N LYS A 106 -11.93 -21.89 -14.34
CA LYS A 106 -12.29 -22.95 -15.30
C LYS A 106 -12.94 -22.40 -16.57
N LYS A 107 -13.81 -21.37 -16.45
CA LYS A 107 -14.41 -20.71 -17.63
C LYS A 107 -13.37 -19.98 -18.45
N TRP A 108 -12.50 -19.23 -17.80
CA TRP A 108 -11.40 -18.53 -18.45
C TRP A 108 -10.45 -19.53 -19.12
N TRP A 109 -10.06 -20.60 -18.42
CA TRP A 109 -9.18 -21.63 -18.94
C TRP A 109 -9.73 -22.29 -20.22
N GLN A 110 -11.01 -22.63 -20.25
CA GLN A 110 -11.64 -23.22 -21.44
C GLN A 110 -11.59 -22.29 -22.66
N ALA A 111 -11.65 -20.99 -22.45
CA ALA A 111 -11.57 -19.99 -23.51
C ALA A 111 -10.13 -19.73 -23.99
N HIS A 112 -9.13 -19.95 -23.11
CA HIS A 112 -7.74 -19.52 -23.34
C HIS A 112 -6.72 -20.64 -23.20
N LYS A 113 -7.12 -21.91 -23.11
CA LYS A 113 -6.19 -23.04 -22.93
C LYS A 113 -5.17 -23.17 -24.04
N ASP A 114 -5.51 -22.77 -25.26
CA ASP A 114 -4.67 -22.86 -26.46
C ASP A 114 -3.84 -21.57 -26.70
N ASP A 115 -4.08 -20.49 -25.93
CA ASP A 115 -3.26 -19.29 -26.00
C ASP A 115 -1.86 -19.58 -25.42
N ALA A 116 -0.80 -19.18 -26.14
CA ALA A 116 0.58 -19.41 -25.70
C ALA A 116 0.99 -18.51 -24.52
N ASP A 117 0.54 -17.24 -24.52
CA ASP A 117 0.90 -16.23 -23.54
C ASP A 117 -0.25 -15.99 -22.55
N LYS A 118 -0.24 -16.76 -21.44
CA LYS A 118 -1.27 -16.70 -20.40
C LYS A 118 -0.71 -17.01 -19.02
N ALA A 119 -1.27 -16.33 -18.00
CA ALA A 119 -0.88 -16.53 -16.60
C ALA A 119 -2.05 -16.26 -15.63
N VAL A 120 -1.89 -16.75 -14.41
CA VAL A 120 -2.72 -16.40 -13.25
C VAL A 120 -1.91 -15.50 -12.33
N LEU A 121 -2.47 -14.37 -11.91
CA LEU A 121 -1.90 -13.47 -10.91
C LEU A 121 -2.84 -13.35 -9.72
N LEU A 122 -2.37 -13.77 -8.56
CA LEU A 122 -3.08 -13.70 -7.28
C LEU A 122 -2.54 -12.52 -6.46
N TYR A 123 -3.39 -11.58 -6.08
CA TYR A 123 -3.01 -10.50 -5.19
C TYR A 123 -3.29 -10.87 -3.73
N GLY A 124 -2.22 -10.90 -2.92
CA GLY A 124 -2.27 -11.31 -1.52
C GLY A 124 -2.48 -12.81 -1.34
N LEU A 125 -2.07 -13.33 -0.20
CA LEU A 125 -2.26 -14.73 0.15
C LEU A 125 -3.59 -14.94 0.86
N TYR A 126 -4.63 -15.30 0.11
CA TYR A 126 -5.91 -15.80 0.64
C TYR A 126 -5.85 -17.34 0.67
N PRO A 127 -5.51 -18.00 1.82
CA PRO A 127 -5.08 -19.41 1.82
C PRO A 127 -6.07 -20.37 1.16
N ALA A 128 -7.37 -20.20 1.38
CA ALA A 128 -8.37 -21.07 0.77
C ALA A 128 -8.45 -20.92 -0.76
N VAL A 129 -8.33 -19.69 -1.26
CA VAL A 129 -8.33 -19.39 -2.70
C VAL A 129 -7.01 -19.81 -3.32
N ALA A 130 -5.89 -19.45 -2.68
CA ALA A 130 -4.54 -19.82 -3.12
C ALA A 130 -4.40 -21.34 -3.28
N ALA A 131 -4.76 -22.12 -2.25
CA ALA A 131 -4.71 -23.59 -2.33
C ALA A 131 -5.59 -24.16 -3.47
N ALA A 132 -6.78 -23.60 -3.65
CA ALA A 132 -7.70 -24.05 -4.68
C ALA A 132 -7.23 -23.71 -6.10
N LEU A 133 -6.71 -22.49 -6.33
CA LEU A 133 -6.16 -22.08 -7.61
C LEU A 133 -4.85 -22.81 -7.94
N LEU A 134 -3.91 -22.93 -7.01
CA LEU A 134 -2.68 -23.72 -7.16
C LEU A 134 -2.99 -25.15 -7.61
N LYS A 135 -3.98 -25.80 -6.96
CA LYS A 135 -4.39 -27.16 -7.32
C LYS A 135 -4.89 -27.29 -8.76
N VAL A 136 -5.70 -26.33 -9.23
CA VAL A 136 -6.26 -26.40 -10.58
C VAL A 136 -5.26 -25.94 -11.64
N CYS A 137 -4.46 -24.92 -11.35
CA CYS A 137 -3.39 -24.45 -12.24
C CYS A 137 -2.34 -25.53 -12.50
N ARG A 138 -1.87 -26.22 -11.46
CA ARG A 138 -0.95 -27.35 -11.60
C ARG A 138 -1.49 -28.50 -12.46
N ARG A 139 -2.80 -28.79 -12.35
CA ARG A 139 -3.44 -29.85 -13.14
C ARG A 139 -3.52 -29.55 -14.62
N CYS A 140 -3.58 -28.29 -14.99
CA CYS A 140 -3.69 -27.88 -16.40
C CYS A 140 -2.40 -27.23 -16.93
N GLY A 141 -1.32 -27.17 -16.15
CA GLY A 141 -0.04 -26.57 -16.58
C GLY A 141 -0.11 -25.06 -16.77
N CYS A 142 -1.03 -24.35 -16.07
CA CYS A 142 -1.12 -22.90 -16.16
C CYS A 142 -0.21 -22.24 -15.12
N PRO A 143 0.72 -21.34 -15.52
CA PRO A 143 1.59 -20.68 -14.57
C PRO A 143 0.78 -19.76 -13.63
N ILE A 144 1.16 -19.75 -12.35
CA ILE A 144 0.49 -18.98 -11.30
C ILE A 144 1.48 -18.21 -10.45
N TYR A 145 1.30 -16.90 -10.38
CA TYR A 145 2.15 -15.95 -9.69
C TYR A 145 1.39 -15.27 -8.54
N ALA A 146 2.12 -14.76 -7.56
CA ALA A 146 1.55 -14.07 -6.42
C ALA A 146 2.15 -12.67 -6.22
N VAL A 147 1.30 -11.67 -5.98
CA VAL A 147 1.70 -10.38 -5.44
C VAL A 147 1.66 -10.49 -3.92
N ILE A 148 2.77 -10.39 -3.24
CA ILE A 148 2.89 -10.49 -1.79
C ILE A 148 3.23 -9.12 -1.22
N THR A 149 2.28 -8.57 -0.47
CA THR A 149 2.40 -7.24 0.16
C THR A 149 2.75 -7.29 1.64
N ASP A 150 2.56 -8.47 2.26
CA ASP A 150 2.87 -8.72 3.66
C ASP A 150 3.53 -10.09 3.79
N VAL A 151 4.61 -10.18 4.54
CA VAL A 151 5.30 -11.44 4.80
C VAL A 151 4.42 -12.34 5.68
N PRO A 152 4.02 -13.55 5.22
CA PRO A 152 3.07 -14.39 5.94
C PRO A 152 3.51 -14.77 7.36
N SER A 153 4.82 -14.97 7.60
CA SER A 153 5.37 -15.29 8.91
C SER A 153 5.16 -14.16 9.94
N THR A 154 5.11 -12.90 9.48
CA THR A 154 4.91 -11.71 10.34
C THR A 154 3.46 -11.27 10.43
N MET A 155 2.55 -11.83 9.62
CA MET A 155 1.13 -11.49 9.65
C MET A 155 0.53 -11.72 11.05
N PHE A 156 -0.26 -10.74 11.54
CA PHE A 156 -0.94 -10.79 12.84
C PHE A 156 -0.06 -10.79 14.10
N THR A 157 1.27 -10.72 13.99
CA THR A 157 2.16 -10.64 15.17
C THR A 157 1.90 -9.38 16.00
N TYR A 158 1.46 -8.31 15.37
CA TYR A 158 1.17 -7.03 16.02
C TYR A 158 -0.28 -6.89 16.53
N THR A 159 -1.18 -7.85 16.22
CA THR A 159 -2.58 -7.82 16.68
C THR A 159 -2.76 -8.70 17.92
N LYS A 160 -2.52 -8.15 19.10
CA LYS A 160 -2.84 -8.82 20.38
C LYS A 160 -4.36 -8.81 20.61
N SER A 161 -5.11 -9.72 19.97
CA SER A 161 -6.53 -9.91 20.28
C SER A 161 -6.68 -10.65 21.59
N LYS A 162 -7.45 -10.08 22.55
CA LYS A 162 -7.85 -10.76 23.80
C LYS A 162 -8.82 -11.94 23.57
N ASN A 163 -9.42 -12.06 22.37
CA ASN A 163 -10.37 -13.12 22.05
C ASN A 163 -9.63 -14.37 21.56
N VAL A 164 -9.71 -15.45 22.33
CA VAL A 164 -9.05 -16.75 22.08
C VAL A 164 -9.46 -17.36 20.74
N ILE A 165 -10.74 -17.30 20.39
CA ILE A 165 -11.28 -17.83 19.12
C ILE A 165 -10.66 -17.09 17.94
N LYS A 166 -10.62 -15.76 18.00
CA LYS A 166 -10.00 -14.92 16.96
C LYS A 166 -8.50 -15.21 16.83
N ARG A 167 -7.82 -15.50 17.93
CA ARG A 167 -6.39 -15.87 17.94
C ARG A 167 -6.14 -17.24 17.31
N LEU A 168 -6.99 -18.24 17.54
CA LEU A 168 -6.91 -19.56 16.91
C LEU A 168 -7.14 -19.48 15.39
N PHE A 169 -8.16 -18.74 14.95
CA PHE A 169 -8.43 -18.55 13.53
C PHE A 169 -7.30 -17.80 12.81
N SER A 170 -6.73 -16.76 13.42
CA SER A 170 -5.59 -16.04 12.83
C SER A 170 -4.33 -16.88 12.78
N GLY A 171 -4.09 -17.73 13.78
CA GLY A 171 -2.98 -18.69 13.82
C GLY A 171 -3.08 -19.73 12.68
N SER A 172 -4.24 -20.36 12.53
CA SER A 172 -4.49 -21.32 11.44
C SER A 172 -4.40 -20.67 10.06
N TYR A 173 -4.86 -19.42 9.91
CA TYR A 173 -4.75 -18.68 8.66
C TYR A 173 -3.28 -18.42 8.31
N ARG A 174 -2.49 -17.92 9.28
CA ARG A 174 -1.06 -17.66 9.12
C ARG A 174 -0.29 -18.93 8.76
N GLN A 175 -0.52 -20.02 9.50
CA GLN A 175 0.15 -21.29 9.22
C GLN A 175 -0.10 -21.77 7.78
N LYS A 176 -1.36 -21.72 7.32
CA LYS A 176 -1.70 -22.09 5.95
C LYS A 176 -1.11 -21.15 4.91
N ALA A 177 -1.00 -19.85 5.21
CA ALA A 177 -0.33 -18.89 4.32
C ALA A 177 1.17 -19.22 4.19
N VAL A 178 1.86 -19.53 5.30
CA VAL A 178 3.27 -19.97 5.30
C VAL A 178 3.45 -21.28 4.54
N GLU A 179 2.55 -22.27 4.69
CA GLU A 179 2.61 -23.54 3.95
C GLU A 179 2.47 -23.35 2.41
N LEU A 180 1.75 -22.32 2.00
CA LEU A 180 1.46 -22.06 0.57
C LEU A 180 2.43 -21.05 -0.06
N GLN A 181 3.10 -20.22 0.74
CA GLN A 181 3.86 -19.08 0.24
C GLN A 181 4.94 -19.46 -0.78
N GLY A 182 5.61 -20.60 -0.66
CA GLY A 182 6.65 -21.07 -1.60
C GLY A 182 6.15 -21.85 -2.81
N GLN A 183 4.84 -21.94 -3.05
CA GLN A 183 4.25 -22.85 -4.03
C GLN A 183 3.92 -22.23 -5.39
N PHE A 184 4.13 -20.94 -5.58
CA PHE A 184 3.89 -20.23 -6.83
C PHE A 184 5.09 -20.34 -7.77
N ASP A 185 4.88 -20.08 -9.05
CA ASP A 185 5.93 -20.12 -10.07
C ASP A 185 6.84 -18.90 -10.02
N GLY A 186 6.31 -17.76 -9.53
CA GLY A 186 7.07 -16.54 -9.28
C GLY A 186 6.28 -15.51 -8.47
N TYR A 187 6.93 -14.40 -8.15
CA TYR A 187 6.42 -13.43 -7.18
C TYR A 187 6.61 -11.99 -7.61
N VAL A 188 5.66 -11.15 -7.21
CA VAL A 188 5.81 -9.70 -7.20
C VAL A 188 5.87 -9.26 -5.74
N TYR A 189 7.00 -8.71 -5.32
CA TYR A 189 7.23 -8.26 -3.94
C TYR A 189 7.24 -6.73 -3.83
N LEU A 190 7.03 -6.22 -2.62
CA LEU A 190 7.22 -4.79 -2.34
C LEU A 190 8.68 -4.44 -2.06
N THR A 191 9.47 -5.39 -1.56
CA THR A 191 10.89 -5.18 -1.23
C THR A 191 11.72 -6.41 -1.58
N GLU A 192 13.00 -6.20 -1.90
CA GLU A 192 13.96 -7.29 -2.18
C GLU A 192 14.05 -8.29 -1.03
N ALA A 193 14.04 -7.80 0.22
CA ALA A 193 14.16 -8.65 1.39
C ALA A 193 13.02 -9.68 1.55
N MET A 194 11.88 -9.46 0.91
CA MET A 194 10.78 -10.42 0.93
C MET A 194 11.11 -11.71 0.17
N ALA A 195 11.99 -11.66 -0.84
CA ALA A 195 12.35 -12.83 -1.64
C ALA A 195 13.03 -13.92 -0.80
N GLU A 196 13.90 -13.53 0.11
CA GLU A 196 14.61 -14.47 1.00
C GLU A 196 13.67 -15.07 2.06
N GLU A 197 12.68 -14.31 2.53
CA GLU A 197 11.78 -14.72 3.61
C GLU A 197 10.59 -15.55 3.10
N VAL A 198 10.05 -15.20 1.92
CA VAL A 198 8.82 -15.81 1.41
C VAL A 198 9.10 -17.06 0.59
N ALA A 199 9.98 -16.99 -0.39
CA ALA A 199 10.26 -18.10 -1.30
C ALA A 199 11.69 -18.00 -1.87
N PRO A 200 12.72 -18.38 -1.08
CA PRO A 200 14.12 -18.33 -1.52
C PRO A 200 14.36 -19.11 -2.82
N GLY A 201 15.09 -18.51 -3.76
CA GLY A 201 15.45 -19.11 -5.02
C GLY A 201 14.35 -19.15 -6.09
N LYS A 202 13.16 -18.63 -5.81
CA LYS A 202 12.09 -18.51 -6.82
C LYS A 202 12.22 -17.22 -7.63
N PRO A 203 11.80 -17.21 -8.91
CA PRO A 203 11.76 -15.99 -9.72
C PRO A 203 10.89 -14.92 -9.07
N TYR A 204 11.33 -13.66 -9.12
CA TYR A 204 10.54 -12.54 -8.61
C TYR A 204 10.86 -11.23 -9.34
N THR A 205 9.97 -10.28 -9.18
CA THR A 205 10.19 -8.86 -9.48
C THR A 205 9.73 -8.00 -8.30
N VAL A 206 10.32 -6.82 -8.14
CA VAL A 206 9.94 -5.88 -7.07
C VAL A 206 9.13 -4.75 -7.67
N VAL A 207 7.94 -4.54 -7.13
CA VAL A 207 7.07 -3.40 -7.39
C VAL A 207 6.67 -2.85 -6.03
N GLU A 208 7.48 -1.95 -5.52
CA GLU A 208 7.37 -1.42 -4.17
C GLU A 208 6.09 -0.60 -3.96
N THR A 209 5.62 0.02 -5.04
CA THR A 209 4.41 0.83 -5.07
C THR A 209 3.97 1.10 -6.50
N ILE A 210 2.73 1.57 -6.65
CA ILE A 210 2.19 2.09 -7.91
C ILE A 210 1.61 3.47 -7.62
N ALA A 211 2.17 4.51 -8.25
CA ALA A 211 1.72 5.88 -8.09
C ALA A 211 0.39 6.12 -8.81
N ASP A 212 -0.59 6.66 -8.11
CA ASP A 212 -1.75 7.29 -8.75
C ASP A 212 -1.39 8.73 -9.11
N THR A 213 -0.96 8.94 -10.35
CA THR A 213 -0.48 10.24 -10.84
C THR A 213 -1.56 11.31 -10.90
N THR A 214 -2.83 10.94 -10.71
CA THR A 214 -3.98 11.85 -10.77
C THR A 214 -4.42 12.39 -9.42
N ILE A 215 -3.73 12.03 -8.33
CA ILE A 215 -4.17 12.42 -6.97
C ILE A 215 -4.12 13.92 -6.72
N PHE A 216 -3.31 14.66 -7.47
CA PHE A 216 -3.19 16.11 -7.40
C PHE A 216 -3.97 16.84 -8.48
N ASP A 217 -4.74 16.14 -9.33
CA ASP A 217 -5.61 16.79 -10.31
C ASP A 217 -6.66 17.66 -9.59
N GLY A 218 -6.75 18.93 -9.99
CA GLY A 218 -7.62 19.90 -9.32
C GLY A 218 -7.01 20.59 -8.09
N VAL A 219 -5.79 20.26 -7.69
CA VAL A 219 -5.02 20.99 -6.67
C VAL A 219 -4.01 21.90 -7.38
N ASP A 220 -4.51 22.88 -8.14
CA ASP A 220 -3.68 23.65 -9.08
C ASP A 220 -3.15 24.95 -8.50
N THR A 221 -3.71 25.41 -7.37
CA THR A 221 -3.30 26.67 -6.74
C THR A 221 -2.88 26.42 -5.29
N TRP A 222 -1.65 26.78 -4.99
CA TRP A 222 -1.10 26.76 -3.63
C TRP A 222 -0.02 27.85 -3.51
N THR A 223 0.22 28.27 -2.28
CA THR A 223 1.32 29.16 -1.92
C THR A 223 2.10 28.52 -0.78
N LYS A 224 3.42 28.53 -0.88
CA LYS A 224 4.27 28.01 0.22
C LYS A 224 3.99 28.77 1.50
N ALA A 225 3.98 28.02 2.59
CA ALA A 225 3.69 28.57 3.92
C ALA A 225 4.77 29.58 4.37
N GLU A 226 4.32 30.65 4.99
CA GLU A 226 5.16 31.60 5.69
C GLU A 226 4.66 31.74 7.14
N PRO A 227 5.53 31.51 8.15
CA PRO A 227 6.89 30.98 8.01
C PRO A 227 6.91 29.55 7.42
N PRO A 228 8.09 29.04 6.98
CA PRO A 228 8.25 27.70 6.43
C PRO A 228 7.57 26.63 7.29
N ALA A 229 6.97 25.60 6.65
CA ALA A 229 6.29 24.54 7.36
C ALA A 229 6.88 23.15 7.04
N LEU A 230 7.21 22.42 8.10
CA LEU A 230 7.46 20.98 8.03
C LEU A 230 6.15 20.24 8.23
N MET A 231 5.89 19.16 7.51
CA MET A 231 4.61 18.46 7.59
C MET A 231 4.78 16.95 7.71
N TYR A 232 4.00 16.36 8.61
CA TYR A 232 3.73 14.93 8.67
C TYR A 232 2.23 14.66 8.56
N ALA A 233 1.84 13.76 7.65
CA ALA A 233 0.44 13.34 7.51
C ALA A 233 0.35 11.82 7.49
N GLY A 234 -0.32 11.24 8.49
CA GLY A 234 -0.43 9.79 8.59
C GLY A 234 -1.02 9.30 9.91
N ALA A 235 -0.78 8.04 10.21
CA ALA A 235 -1.14 7.48 11.50
C ALA A 235 -0.14 7.98 12.57
N LEU A 236 -0.68 8.62 13.62
CA LEU A 236 0.11 9.25 14.69
C LEU A 236 0.46 8.23 15.77
N TYR A 237 1.24 7.21 15.38
CA TYR A 237 1.75 6.19 16.30
C TYR A 237 3.25 6.40 16.52
N GLN A 238 3.73 6.21 17.75
CA GLN A 238 5.17 6.29 18.09
C GLN A 238 6.02 5.37 17.21
N LYS A 239 5.53 4.16 16.91
CA LYS A 239 6.23 3.23 16.00
C LYS A 239 6.47 3.78 14.58
N TYR A 240 5.81 4.86 14.20
CA TYR A 240 6.03 5.57 12.93
C TYR A 240 6.89 6.82 13.09
N GLY A 241 7.49 7.02 14.28
CA GLY A 241 8.48 8.06 14.56
C GLY A 241 7.90 9.47 14.73
N VAL A 242 6.58 9.59 14.97
CA VAL A 242 5.95 10.90 15.16
C VAL A 242 6.46 11.60 16.42
N ASP A 243 6.79 10.86 17.46
CA ASP A 243 7.43 11.33 18.67
C ASP A 243 8.80 11.96 18.39
N ARG A 244 9.65 11.28 17.64
CA ARG A 244 10.97 11.77 17.22
C ARG A 244 10.89 13.05 16.38
N ILE A 245 9.88 13.11 15.48
CA ILE A 245 9.63 14.32 14.67
C ILE A 245 9.31 15.51 15.59
N VAL A 246 8.44 15.32 16.58
CA VAL A 246 8.04 16.39 17.51
C VAL A 246 9.20 16.78 18.43
N ASP A 247 9.93 15.77 18.97
CA ASP A 247 11.11 16.01 19.84
C ASP A 247 12.25 16.73 19.11
N ALA A 248 12.48 16.38 17.84
CA ALA A 248 13.45 17.06 17.00
C ALA A 248 13.03 18.49 16.66
N PHE A 249 11.75 18.67 16.26
CA PHE A 249 11.23 19.98 15.90
C PHE A 249 11.34 21.00 17.05
N GLU A 250 11.12 20.59 18.30
CA GLU A 250 11.25 21.46 19.46
C GLU A 250 12.71 21.94 19.68
N GLN A 251 13.71 21.25 19.11
CA GLN A 251 15.13 21.60 19.18
C GLN A 251 15.63 22.39 17.97
N MET A 252 14.84 22.52 16.91
CA MET A 252 15.20 23.29 15.72
C MET A 252 15.36 24.76 15.99
N GLN A 253 16.37 25.37 15.34
CA GLN A 253 16.68 26.80 15.45
C GLN A 253 15.99 27.64 14.38
N THR A 254 15.66 27.05 13.24
CA THR A 254 14.95 27.75 12.15
C THR A 254 13.56 28.17 12.61
N ASP A 255 13.17 29.41 12.31
CA ASP A 255 11.79 29.88 12.50
C ASP A 255 10.87 29.24 11.48
N CYS A 256 10.17 28.19 11.91
CA CYS A 256 9.29 27.38 11.07
C CYS A 256 8.15 26.76 11.89
N GLN A 257 7.17 26.19 11.23
CA GLN A 257 6.03 25.48 11.82
C GLN A 257 6.15 23.98 11.60
N LEU A 258 5.58 23.17 12.52
CA LEU A 258 5.33 21.76 12.33
C LEU A 258 3.83 21.52 12.17
N TRP A 259 3.42 20.99 11.04
CA TRP A 259 2.05 20.62 10.74
C TRP A 259 1.83 19.12 10.87
N LEU A 260 0.88 18.72 11.70
CA LEU A 260 0.59 17.33 12.01
C LEU A 260 -0.86 16.99 11.65
N PHE A 261 -1.03 15.99 10.77
CA PHE A 261 -2.33 15.51 10.30
C PHE A 261 -2.50 14.03 10.59
N GLY A 262 -3.70 13.63 11.00
CA GLY A 262 -4.05 12.25 11.25
C GLY A 262 -4.58 11.98 12.65
N SER A 263 -4.48 10.71 13.08
CA SER A 263 -4.86 10.26 14.42
C SER A 263 -4.08 9.04 14.83
N GLY A 264 -3.93 8.81 16.13
CA GLY A 264 -3.19 7.67 16.67
C GLY A 264 -3.07 7.72 18.18
N ASP A 265 -2.24 6.86 18.75
CA ASP A 265 -2.00 6.79 20.19
C ASP A 265 -1.18 7.97 20.74
N TYR A 266 -0.48 8.71 19.88
CA TYR A 266 0.32 9.87 20.24
C TYR A 266 -0.44 11.20 20.12
N GLU A 267 -1.72 11.18 19.74
CA GLU A 267 -2.54 12.39 19.50
C GLU A 267 -2.65 13.29 20.72
N GLU A 268 -2.89 12.70 21.90
CA GLU A 268 -3.05 13.45 23.15
C GLU A 268 -1.77 14.20 23.55
N GLU A 269 -0.61 13.56 23.36
CA GLU A 269 0.67 14.20 23.61
C GLU A 269 0.96 15.33 22.62
N ILE A 270 0.61 15.15 21.33
CA ILE A 270 0.72 16.22 20.33
C ILE A 270 -0.11 17.43 20.75
N ARG A 271 -1.36 17.23 21.19
CA ARG A 271 -2.22 18.33 21.68
C ARG A 271 -1.61 19.06 22.86
N ARG A 272 -1.03 18.31 23.80
CA ARG A 272 -0.35 18.87 24.97
C ARG A 272 0.86 19.72 24.59
N ARG A 273 1.64 19.28 23.59
CA ARG A 273 2.81 20.02 23.10
C ARG A 273 2.40 21.24 22.28
N ALA A 274 1.42 21.12 21.41
CA ALA A 274 0.87 22.23 20.63
C ALA A 274 0.31 23.36 21.52
N ALA A 275 -0.29 23.01 22.66
CA ALA A 275 -0.76 24.01 23.62
C ALA A 275 0.38 24.83 24.28
N LYS A 276 1.59 24.28 24.32
CA LYS A 276 2.79 24.93 24.90
C LYS A 276 3.66 25.62 23.87
N ASN A 277 3.68 25.07 22.64
CA ASN A 277 4.51 25.55 21.54
C ASN A 277 3.63 25.93 20.34
N PRO A 278 3.36 27.23 20.09
CA PRO A 278 2.48 27.68 19.01
C PRO A 278 3.01 27.37 17.60
N ARG A 279 4.30 27.02 17.47
CA ARG A 279 4.87 26.55 16.20
C ARG A 279 4.39 25.14 15.81
N ILE A 280 3.88 24.32 16.76
CA ILE A 280 3.30 23.01 16.50
C ILE A 280 1.80 23.18 16.22
N ARG A 281 1.36 22.87 15.00
CA ARG A 281 -0.02 22.96 14.56
C ARG A 281 -0.61 21.59 14.32
N PHE A 282 -1.56 21.19 15.15
CA PHE A 282 -2.25 19.91 15.02
C PHE A 282 -3.62 20.10 14.37
N PHE A 283 -3.81 19.50 13.19
CA PHE A 283 -5.05 19.61 12.41
C PHE A 283 -6.00 18.42 12.62
N GLY A 284 -5.50 17.31 13.20
CA GLY A 284 -6.29 16.10 13.34
C GLY A 284 -6.58 15.42 11.98
N ARG A 285 -7.74 14.80 11.87
CA ARG A 285 -8.21 14.21 10.60
C ARG A 285 -8.95 15.27 9.80
N VAL A 286 -8.46 15.56 8.63
CA VAL A 286 -9.10 16.43 7.64
C VAL A 286 -9.44 15.65 6.36
N SER A 287 -10.05 16.29 5.38
CA SER A 287 -10.30 15.67 4.07
C SER A 287 -9.00 15.33 3.35
N ARG A 288 -9.05 14.34 2.45
CA ARG A 288 -7.86 13.98 1.63
C ARG A 288 -7.40 15.16 0.78
N GLU A 289 -8.34 15.89 0.20
CA GLU A 289 -8.08 17.08 -0.62
C GLU A 289 -7.29 18.14 0.16
N GLU A 290 -7.69 18.39 1.41
CA GLU A 290 -7.00 19.33 2.28
C GLU A 290 -5.58 18.86 2.62
N VAL A 291 -5.38 17.55 2.90
CA VAL A 291 -4.04 16.99 3.11
C VAL A 291 -3.15 17.22 1.89
N LEU A 292 -3.64 16.90 0.68
CA LEU A 292 -2.87 17.06 -0.56
C LEU A 292 -2.52 18.52 -0.84
N ARG A 293 -3.45 19.44 -0.58
CA ARG A 293 -3.18 20.88 -0.70
C ARG A 293 -2.10 21.30 0.29
N LYS A 294 -2.18 20.86 1.55
CA LYS A 294 -1.20 21.17 2.59
C LYS A 294 0.18 20.54 2.31
N GLU A 295 0.23 19.36 1.68
CA GLU A 295 1.50 18.78 1.22
C GLU A 295 2.21 19.69 0.20
N ARG A 296 1.47 20.36 -0.69
CA ARG A 296 2.03 21.34 -1.64
C ARG A 296 2.40 22.68 -0.98
N GLU A 297 1.63 23.10 0.04
CA GLU A 297 1.91 24.33 0.79
C GLU A 297 3.13 24.19 1.72
N ALA A 298 3.41 22.99 2.22
CA ALA A 298 4.53 22.73 3.11
C ALA A 298 5.88 22.94 2.41
N THR A 299 6.91 23.29 3.19
CA THR A 299 8.27 23.49 2.72
C THR A 299 9.04 22.16 2.68
N LEU A 300 8.80 21.27 3.66
CA LEU A 300 9.45 19.97 3.80
C LEU A 300 8.47 18.94 4.34
N LEU A 301 8.39 17.77 3.70
CA LEU A 301 7.59 16.65 4.17
C LEU A 301 8.46 15.66 4.94
N LEU A 302 7.90 15.04 5.98
CA LEU A 302 8.66 14.21 6.92
C LEU A 302 8.17 12.77 6.92
N ASN A 303 9.11 11.81 6.85
CA ASN A 303 8.86 10.38 7.03
C ASN A 303 10.00 9.74 7.82
N VAL A 304 10.08 10.07 9.11
CA VAL A 304 11.16 9.60 10.00
C VAL A 304 10.70 8.35 10.74
N ARG A 305 11.40 7.23 10.55
CA ARG A 305 11.11 5.92 11.19
C ARG A 305 12.40 5.29 11.69
N ASP A 306 12.27 4.31 12.57
CA ASP A 306 13.40 3.51 13.03
C ASP A 306 13.72 2.40 12.03
N ALA A 307 14.91 2.42 11.46
CA ALA A 307 15.38 1.39 10.55
C ALA A 307 15.58 0.02 11.24
N GLN A 308 15.71 -0.01 12.57
CA GLN A 308 15.85 -1.25 13.35
C GLN A 308 14.52 -2.00 13.53
N ASP A 309 13.40 -1.35 13.29
CA ASP A 309 12.11 -2.02 13.31
C ASP A 309 12.01 -3.05 12.18
N VAL A 310 11.84 -4.31 12.54
CA VAL A 310 11.85 -5.46 11.59
C VAL A 310 10.89 -5.27 10.42
N TYR A 311 9.73 -4.64 10.65
CA TYR A 311 8.74 -4.43 9.59
C TYR A 311 9.23 -3.49 8.48
N THR A 312 10.18 -2.59 8.76
CA THR A 312 10.72 -1.64 7.76
C THR A 312 11.52 -2.33 6.66
N ARG A 313 12.01 -3.54 6.92
CA ARG A 313 12.69 -4.39 5.93
C ARG A 313 11.73 -4.94 4.87
N TYR A 314 10.47 -5.18 5.26
CA TYR A 314 9.46 -5.84 4.41
C TYR A 314 8.35 -4.91 3.96
N SER A 315 8.49 -3.61 4.15
CA SER A 315 7.46 -2.65 3.76
C SER A 315 8.05 -1.40 3.12
N PHE A 316 7.40 -0.93 2.07
CA PHE A 316 7.68 0.38 1.49
C PHE A 316 6.70 1.42 2.07
N PRO A 317 7.16 2.60 2.51
CA PRO A 317 6.26 3.64 3.01
C PRO A 317 5.46 4.30 1.88
N SER A 318 4.27 3.80 1.59
CA SER A 318 3.45 4.28 0.47
C SER A 318 3.19 5.80 0.48
N LYS A 319 3.21 6.43 1.65
CA LYS A 319 3.09 7.89 1.81
C LYS A 319 4.25 8.65 1.16
N MET A 320 5.43 8.04 1.09
CA MET A 320 6.60 8.61 0.43
C MET A 320 6.30 8.98 -1.04
N ILE A 321 5.60 8.12 -1.76
CA ILE A 321 5.24 8.38 -3.15
C ILE A 321 4.25 9.53 -3.29
N GLU A 322 3.26 9.61 -2.40
CA GLU A 322 2.32 10.74 -2.38
C GLU A 322 3.06 12.06 -2.11
N TYR A 323 3.99 12.04 -1.16
CA TYR A 323 4.85 13.19 -0.85
C TYR A 323 5.70 13.61 -2.04
N MET A 324 6.37 12.66 -2.71
CA MET A 324 7.16 12.96 -3.91
C MET A 324 6.29 13.51 -5.05
N LEU A 325 5.08 12.98 -5.24
CA LEU A 325 4.12 13.49 -6.24
C LEU A 325 3.67 14.92 -5.97
N SER A 326 3.67 15.38 -4.72
CA SER A 326 3.34 16.76 -4.40
C SER A 326 4.34 17.78 -4.99
N GLY A 327 5.58 17.35 -5.28
CA GLY A 327 6.70 18.23 -5.66
C GLY A 327 7.35 18.94 -4.45
N THR A 328 6.84 18.69 -3.23
CA THR A 328 7.46 19.21 -2.01
C THR A 328 8.59 18.26 -1.58
N PRO A 329 9.77 18.79 -1.24
CA PRO A 329 10.90 17.98 -0.80
C PRO A 329 10.57 17.06 0.36
N LEU A 330 11.19 15.89 0.38
CA LEU A 330 10.98 14.86 1.39
C LEU A 330 12.25 14.61 2.20
N PHE A 331 12.13 14.67 3.53
CA PHE A 331 13.12 14.19 4.49
C PHE A 331 12.64 12.84 5.06
N THR A 332 13.43 11.79 4.87
CA THR A 332 13.04 10.42 5.23
C THR A 332 14.17 9.63 5.85
N SER A 333 13.84 8.69 6.73
CA SER A 333 14.83 7.70 7.19
C SER A 333 15.23 6.78 6.04
N LYS A 334 16.52 6.41 6.00
CA LYS A 334 17.05 5.38 5.11
C LYS A 334 16.64 4.01 5.63
N LEU A 335 15.49 3.52 5.16
CA LEU A 335 14.92 2.24 5.59
C LEU A 335 15.36 1.09 4.67
N PRO A 336 15.58 -0.13 5.20
CA PRO A 336 15.98 -1.28 4.40
C PRO A 336 14.98 -1.64 3.28
N GLY A 337 13.70 -1.30 3.42
CA GLY A 337 12.65 -1.54 2.42
C GLY A 337 12.55 -0.44 1.35
N ILE A 338 13.36 0.62 1.40
CA ILE A 338 13.39 1.68 0.38
C ILE A 338 14.57 1.41 -0.56
N PRO A 339 14.35 1.20 -1.86
CA PRO A 339 15.41 1.06 -2.84
C PRO A 339 16.34 2.28 -2.88
N SER A 340 17.65 2.06 -3.09
CA SER A 340 18.66 3.14 -3.11
C SER A 340 18.47 4.15 -4.24
N GLU A 341 17.71 3.82 -5.28
CA GLU A 341 17.37 4.76 -6.35
C GLU A 341 16.64 6.03 -5.85
N TYR A 342 15.94 5.93 -4.70
CA TYR A 342 15.25 7.05 -4.07
C TYR A 342 16.20 8.05 -3.37
N ASP A 343 17.43 7.64 -3.04
CA ASP A 343 18.40 8.48 -2.30
C ASP A 343 18.74 9.77 -3.08
N ALA A 344 18.69 9.74 -4.42
CA ALA A 344 18.95 10.91 -5.27
C ALA A 344 17.83 11.97 -5.21
N TYR A 345 16.64 11.58 -4.78
CA TYR A 345 15.44 12.41 -4.83
C TYR A 345 14.94 12.87 -3.46
N CYS A 346 15.48 12.31 -2.39
CA CYS A 346 15.07 12.61 -1.02
C CYS A 346 16.29 13.08 -0.19
N PHE A 347 16.02 13.84 0.87
CA PHE A 347 16.99 14.01 1.94
C PHE A 347 16.87 12.83 2.89
N THR A 348 17.95 12.10 3.11
CA THR A 348 17.91 10.85 3.87
C THR A 348 18.70 10.95 5.17
N THR A 349 18.20 10.30 6.22
CA THR A 349 18.88 10.18 7.51
C THR A 349 18.95 8.73 7.97
N THR A 350 20.00 8.39 8.71
CA THR A 350 20.12 7.15 9.49
C THR A 350 19.94 7.40 10.98
N ASP A 351 19.84 8.67 11.39
CA ASP A 351 19.71 9.04 12.78
C ASP A 351 18.29 8.87 13.30
N THR A 352 18.20 8.58 14.59
CA THR A 352 16.96 8.53 15.36
C THR A 352 16.98 9.45 16.57
N ASP A 353 18.16 10.05 16.84
CA ASP A 353 18.35 11.02 17.92
C ASP A 353 17.69 12.36 17.55
N PRO A 354 16.84 12.92 18.42
CA PRO A 354 16.12 14.16 18.14
C PRO A 354 17.04 15.37 17.87
N SER A 355 18.20 15.48 18.54
CA SER A 355 19.12 16.59 18.34
C SER A 355 19.80 16.50 16.97
N ALA A 356 20.26 15.31 16.58
CA ALA A 356 20.82 15.08 15.25
C ALA A 356 19.77 15.34 14.14
N LEU A 357 18.55 14.87 14.33
CA LEU A 357 17.44 15.11 13.39
C LEU A 357 17.14 16.62 13.26
N ALA A 358 17.12 17.37 14.37
CA ALA A 358 16.90 18.81 14.35
C ALA A 358 17.95 19.54 13.52
N GLN A 359 19.24 19.25 13.76
CA GLN A 359 20.35 19.84 13.02
C GLN A 359 20.28 19.52 11.52
N GLN A 360 19.93 18.27 11.17
CA GLN A 360 19.77 17.87 9.77
C GLN A 360 18.58 18.57 9.11
N MET A 361 17.44 18.70 9.79
CA MET A 361 16.26 19.41 9.26
C MET A 361 16.55 20.92 9.08
N ASP A 362 17.28 21.55 10.03
CA ASP A 362 17.72 22.95 9.88
C ASP A 362 18.64 23.11 8.65
N ALA A 363 19.60 22.20 8.47
CA ALA A 363 20.49 22.20 7.31
C ALA A 363 19.74 22.00 5.99
N VAL A 364 18.75 21.10 5.96
CA VAL A 364 17.90 20.86 4.78
C VAL A 364 17.07 22.08 4.43
N LEU A 365 16.50 22.79 5.41
CA LEU A 365 15.76 24.03 5.15
C LEU A 365 16.64 25.15 4.59
N ALA A 366 17.93 25.15 4.88
CA ALA A 366 18.90 26.11 4.35
C ALA A 366 19.51 25.69 2.99
N ASP A 367 19.20 24.50 2.50
CA ASP A 367 19.73 23.98 1.22
C ASP A 367 19.11 24.72 0.02
N ALA A 368 19.94 25.37 -0.79
CA ALA A 368 19.51 26.09 -1.99
C ALA A 368 18.87 25.16 -3.04
N ASP A 369 19.18 23.86 -3.04
CA ASP A 369 18.62 22.85 -3.96
C ASP A 369 17.24 22.31 -3.46
N LEU A 370 16.81 22.73 -2.29
CA LEU A 370 15.59 22.21 -1.65
C LEU A 370 14.39 22.16 -2.61
N PRO A 371 13.93 23.26 -3.26
CA PRO A 371 12.77 23.19 -4.16
C PRO A 371 13.02 22.29 -5.38
N ALA A 372 14.22 22.40 -5.97
CA ALA A 372 14.56 21.65 -7.17
C ALA A 372 14.58 20.13 -6.93
N ARG A 373 14.97 19.68 -5.73
CA ARG A 373 14.96 18.27 -5.34
C ARG A 373 13.53 17.74 -5.26
N GLY A 374 12.58 18.52 -4.76
CA GLY A 374 11.16 18.16 -4.75
C GLY A 374 10.60 17.95 -6.18
N GLU A 375 10.92 18.86 -7.10
CA GLU A 375 10.48 18.73 -8.48
C GLU A 375 11.13 17.53 -9.19
N ARG A 376 12.42 17.24 -8.94
CA ARG A 376 13.07 16.02 -9.46
C ARG A 376 12.43 14.75 -8.88
N ALA A 377 12.06 14.77 -7.61
CA ALA A 377 11.35 13.65 -6.97
C ALA A 377 9.99 13.40 -7.64
N ARG A 378 9.25 14.45 -7.92
CA ARG A 378 7.98 14.38 -8.65
C ARG A 378 8.16 13.83 -10.05
N ALA A 379 9.11 14.35 -10.82
CA ALA A 379 9.41 13.88 -12.17
C ALA A 379 9.75 12.39 -12.20
N PHE A 380 10.62 11.94 -11.29
CA PHE A 380 10.98 10.53 -11.12
C PHE A 380 9.75 9.63 -10.89
N VAL A 381 8.84 10.02 -10.01
CA VAL A 381 7.65 9.21 -9.73
C VAL A 381 6.72 9.18 -10.95
N LEU A 382 6.50 10.34 -11.60
CA LEU A 382 5.66 10.43 -12.80
C LEU A 382 6.20 9.58 -13.95
N GLU A 383 7.52 9.51 -14.11
CA GLU A 383 8.16 8.76 -15.19
C GLU A 383 8.29 7.27 -14.88
N HIS A 384 8.74 6.90 -13.66
CA HIS A 384 9.19 5.55 -13.36
C HIS A 384 8.26 4.76 -12.45
N LYS A 385 7.34 5.39 -11.69
CA LYS A 385 6.50 4.72 -10.69
C LYS A 385 5.01 4.80 -11.00
N ASN A 386 4.64 5.28 -12.18
CA ASN A 386 3.25 5.35 -12.64
C ASN A 386 2.66 3.95 -12.91
N ALA A 387 1.34 3.89 -13.02
CA ALA A 387 0.60 2.65 -13.19
C ALA A 387 1.01 1.85 -14.45
N GLN A 388 1.27 2.55 -15.56
CA GLN A 388 1.62 1.92 -16.84
C GLN A 388 2.99 1.25 -16.78
N VAL A 389 4.01 1.94 -16.24
CA VAL A 389 5.38 1.41 -16.10
C VAL A 389 5.41 0.22 -15.16
N GLN A 390 4.74 0.31 -14.00
CA GLN A 390 4.74 -0.76 -13.02
C GLN A 390 3.94 -1.99 -13.48
N ALA A 391 2.80 -1.79 -14.15
CA ALA A 391 2.06 -2.89 -14.74
C ALA A 391 2.83 -3.57 -15.86
N LYS A 392 3.56 -2.81 -16.70
CA LYS A 392 4.45 -3.36 -17.74
C LYS A 392 5.56 -4.22 -17.12
N LYS A 393 6.21 -3.74 -16.06
CA LYS A 393 7.23 -4.52 -15.33
C LYS A 393 6.69 -5.87 -14.85
N ILE A 394 5.44 -5.89 -14.35
CA ILE A 394 4.79 -7.15 -13.96
C ILE A 394 4.50 -8.02 -15.18
N THR A 395 3.91 -7.47 -16.25
CA THR A 395 3.57 -8.29 -17.43
C THR A 395 4.78 -8.85 -18.14
N ASP A 396 5.90 -8.10 -18.20
CA ASP A 396 7.16 -8.60 -18.75
C ASP A 396 7.74 -9.75 -17.91
N PHE A 397 7.58 -9.69 -16.58
CA PHE A 397 7.99 -10.77 -15.68
C PHE A 397 7.09 -12.02 -15.78
N LEU A 398 5.81 -11.88 -16.09
CA LEU A 398 4.86 -12.99 -16.22
C LEU A 398 5.00 -13.76 -17.55
N ARG A 399 5.66 -13.22 -18.55
CA ARG A 399 5.98 -13.84 -19.87
C ARG A 399 7.22 -14.70 -19.80
#